data_e19b1cdc793dc6c67d16a7cc8eba7320
#
_entry.id   e19b1cdc793dc6c67d16a7cc8eba7320
#
_cell.length_a   1.000
_cell.length_b   1.000
_cell.length_c   1.000
_cell.angle_alpha   90.00
_cell.angle_beta   90.00
_cell.angle_gamma   90.00
#
_symmetry.space_group_name_H-M   'P 1'
#
loop_
_entity.id
_entity.type
_entity.pdbx_description
1 polymer ?
#
loop_
_entity_poly.entity_id
_entity_poly.type
_entity_poly.pdbx_seq_one_letter_code
_entity_poly.pdbx_strand_id
1 'polypeptide(L)'
;MPRAIPGLDPYELQISRQFTQYVRALKNVHFTTVMHGKLRKKSADWALDPVFVAHNSDFPMWERDLPEDMQISYPSDGSAPWIPSHFIANMHSYHHLGVIMHLRPQIHAISDPYDGMWKQHMLTCYSAAKNLCKLQEAVLKTYGLPGLLCMIRGISFTVYAVLTCTMLHLVSPKHYTVLVKLIALGCNYLSRSRPEQRRARVLRPTHAYP
;
A
#
# COMPACT_ATOMS: atom_id res chain seq x y z
N MET A 1 -1.96 -23.07 -0.15
CA MET A 1 -2.05 -22.98 -1.63
C MET A 1 -3.33 -23.65 -2.08
N PRO A 2 -4.15 -23.04 -2.94
CA PRO A 2 -5.28 -23.72 -3.55
C PRO A 2 -4.77 -24.95 -4.31
N ARG A 3 -5.42 -26.11 -4.12
CA ARG A 3 -5.10 -27.30 -4.89
C ARG A 3 -5.55 -27.11 -6.33
N ALA A 4 -4.77 -27.60 -7.29
CA ALA A 4 -5.18 -27.62 -8.68
C ALA A 4 -6.51 -28.39 -8.79
N ILE A 5 -7.55 -27.71 -9.25
CA ILE A 5 -8.84 -28.34 -9.54
C ILE A 5 -8.72 -28.89 -10.97
N PRO A 6 -8.95 -30.18 -11.19
CA PRO A 6 -8.92 -30.76 -12.54
C PRO A 6 -9.87 -30.00 -13.45
N GLY A 7 -9.36 -29.50 -14.61
CA GLY A 7 -10.15 -28.77 -15.58
C GLY A 7 -10.13 -27.24 -15.42
N LEU A 8 -9.42 -26.68 -14.42
CA LEU A 8 -9.26 -25.22 -14.30
C LEU A 8 -8.21 -24.73 -15.31
N ASP A 9 -8.51 -23.64 -16.02
CA ASP A 9 -7.56 -23.00 -16.91
C ASP A 9 -6.33 -22.55 -16.10
N PRO A 10 -5.08 -22.76 -16.59
CA PRO A 10 -3.86 -22.27 -15.97
C PRO A 10 -3.91 -20.77 -15.64
N TYR A 11 -4.57 -19.95 -16.45
CA TYR A 11 -4.76 -18.53 -16.23
C TYR A 11 -5.65 -18.25 -15.00
N GLU A 12 -6.77 -18.97 -14.86
CA GLU A 12 -7.66 -18.84 -13.70
C GLU A 12 -6.95 -19.27 -12.40
N LEU A 13 -6.14 -20.33 -12.47
CA LEU A 13 -5.32 -20.76 -11.34
C LEU A 13 -4.31 -19.70 -10.92
N GLN A 14 -3.66 -19.04 -11.89
CA GLN A 14 -2.72 -17.94 -11.62
C GLN A 14 -3.41 -16.76 -10.95
N ILE A 15 -4.56 -16.32 -11.46
CA ILE A 15 -5.35 -15.25 -10.86
C ILE A 15 -5.76 -15.61 -9.43
N SER A 16 -6.25 -16.83 -9.21
CA SER A 16 -6.64 -17.31 -7.89
C SER A 16 -5.48 -17.30 -6.89
N ARG A 17 -4.29 -17.72 -7.32
CA ARG A 17 -3.07 -17.66 -6.50
C ARG A 17 -2.69 -16.22 -6.15
N GLN A 18 -2.70 -15.31 -7.12
CA GLN A 18 -2.40 -13.89 -6.92
C GLN A 18 -3.42 -13.24 -5.95
N PHE A 19 -4.70 -13.53 -6.15
CA PHE A 19 -5.76 -13.03 -5.29
C PHE A 19 -5.63 -13.54 -3.84
N THR A 20 -5.25 -14.80 -3.66
CA THR A 20 -5.00 -15.36 -2.33
C THR A 20 -3.90 -14.60 -1.59
N GLN A 21 -2.78 -14.30 -2.25
CA GLN A 21 -1.70 -13.53 -1.63
C GLN A 21 -2.10 -12.07 -1.36
N TYR A 22 -2.89 -11.48 -2.25
CA TYR A 22 -3.44 -10.15 -2.04
C TYR A 22 -4.36 -10.07 -0.81
N VAL A 23 -5.24 -11.06 -0.64
CA VAL A 23 -6.11 -11.16 0.56
C VAL A 23 -5.28 -11.31 1.84
N ARG A 24 -4.16 -12.05 1.80
CA ARG A 24 -3.24 -12.15 2.95
C ARG A 24 -2.62 -10.79 3.30
N ALA A 25 -2.16 -10.01 2.32
CA ALA A 25 -1.67 -8.65 2.55
C ALA A 25 -2.76 -7.74 3.14
N LEU A 26 -3.97 -7.79 2.59
CA LEU A 26 -5.12 -7.02 3.09
C LEU A 26 -5.51 -7.43 4.52
N LYS A 27 -5.38 -8.71 4.88
CA LYS A 27 -5.65 -9.19 6.25
C LYS A 27 -4.75 -8.48 7.27
N ASN A 28 -3.46 -8.28 6.96
CA ASN A 28 -2.53 -7.57 7.83
C ASN A 28 -2.92 -6.10 7.98
N VAL A 29 -3.28 -5.43 6.88
CA VAL A 29 -3.77 -4.03 6.91
C VAL A 29 -5.07 -3.92 7.70
N HIS A 30 -6.00 -4.87 7.50
CA HIS A 30 -7.27 -4.91 8.20
C HIS A 30 -7.07 -5.10 9.71
N PHE A 31 -6.22 -6.05 10.12
CA PHE A 31 -5.88 -6.27 11.52
C PHE A 31 -5.36 -4.98 12.15
N THR A 32 -4.37 -4.34 11.52
CA THR A 32 -3.79 -3.06 12.00
C THR A 32 -4.87 -2.00 12.18
N THR A 33 -5.77 -1.85 11.22
CA THR A 33 -6.83 -0.83 11.26
C THR A 33 -7.84 -1.11 12.37
N VAL A 34 -8.26 -2.37 12.52
CA VAL A 34 -9.24 -2.79 13.54
C VAL A 34 -8.64 -2.65 14.94
N MET A 35 -7.40 -3.10 15.13
CA MET A 35 -6.72 -3.02 16.42
C MET A 35 -6.44 -1.56 16.82
N HIS A 36 -6.01 -0.71 15.88
CA HIS A 36 -5.92 0.73 16.10
C HIS A 36 -7.24 1.31 16.62
N GLY A 37 -8.35 1.01 15.95
CA GLY A 37 -9.68 1.50 16.38
C GLY A 37 -10.13 1.00 17.75
N LYS A 38 -9.75 -0.23 18.14
CA LYS A 38 -10.10 -0.84 19.43
C LYS A 38 -9.19 -0.38 20.57
N LEU A 39 -7.88 -0.44 20.35
CA LEU A 39 -6.90 -0.24 21.42
C LEU A 39 -6.71 1.23 21.76
N ARG A 40 -6.77 2.14 20.79
CA ARG A 40 -6.68 3.59 21.00
C ARG A 40 -7.68 4.12 22.03
N LYS A 41 -8.83 3.45 22.16
CA LYS A 41 -9.86 3.82 23.16
C LYS A 41 -9.57 3.31 24.57
N LYS A 42 -8.61 2.37 24.70
CA LYS A 42 -8.34 1.69 25.98
C LYS A 42 -7.16 2.32 26.73
N SER A 43 -6.11 2.72 26.03
CA SER A 43 -4.86 3.19 26.64
C SER A 43 -4.15 4.19 25.75
N ALA A 44 -3.38 5.11 26.37
CA ALA A 44 -2.45 5.99 25.65
C ALA A 44 -1.32 5.16 24.96
N ASP A 45 -0.85 4.11 25.63
CA ASP A 45 0.24 3.24 25.16
C ASP A 45 -0.25 2.04 24.33
N TRP A 46 -1.42 2.19 23.71
CA TRP A 46 -2.10 1.13 22.95
C TRP A 46 -1.21 0.50 21.87
N ALA A 47 -0.26 1.24 21.32
CA ALA A 47 0.62 0.76 20.27
C ALA A 47 1.67 -0.24 20.77
N LEU A 48 1.88 -0.33 22.09
CA LEU A 48 2.75 -1.31 22.74
C LEU A 48 1.95 -2.49 23.34
N ASP A 49 0.65 -2.58 23.07
CA ASP A 49 -0.15 -3.75 23.47
C ASP A 49 0.47 -5.04 22.90
N PRO A 50 0.71 -6.07 23.73
CA PRO A 50 1.38 -7.30 23.31
C PRO A 50 0.75 -7.97 22.09
N VAL A 51 -0.59 -7.92 21.95
CA VAL A 51 -1.31 -8.48 20.79
C VAL A 51 -0.99 -7.67 19.54
N PHE A 52 -0.87 -6.35 19.66
CA PHE A 52 -0.52 -5.48 18.53
C PHE A 52 0.93 -5.70 18.11
N VAL A 53 1.85 -5.73 19.07
CA VAL A 53 3.30 -5.93 18.83
C VAL A 53 3.59 -7.33 18.26
N ALA A 54 2.91 -8.37 18.74
CA ALA A 54 3.08 -9.73 18.21
C ALA A 54 2.82 -9.83 16.70
N HIS A 55 1.98 -8.95 16.16
CA HIS A 55 1.68 -8.89 14.73
C HIS A 55 2.82 -8.31 13.87
N ASN A 56 3.87 -7.74 14.49
CA ASN A 56 5.04 -7.23 13.77
C ASN A 56 5.70 -8.29 12.88
N SER A 57 5.68 -9.56 13.29
CA SER A 57 6.25 -10.68 12.54
C SER A 57 5.48 -11.07 11.29
N ASP A 58 4.20 -10.76 11.20
CA ASP A 58 3.35 -11.19 10.08
C ASP A 58 3.71 -10.49 8.76
N PHE A 59 4.26 -9.28 8.83
CA PHE A 59 4.69 -8.55 7.64
C PHE A 59 5.91 -9.19 6.95
N PRO A 60 7.05 -9.41 7.62
CA PRO A 60 8.19 -10.08 7.00
C PRO A 60 7.87 -11.54 6.64
N MET A 61 6.99 -12.22 7.40
CA MET A 61 6.53 -13.56 7.04
C MET A 61 5.76 -13.57 5.72
N TRP A 62 4.88 -12.59 5.49
CA TRP A 62 4.16 -12.49 4.23
C TRP A 62 5.11 -12.34 3.04
N GLU A 63 6.11 -11.46 3.14
CA GLU A 63 7.09 -11.22 2.08
C GLU A 63 7.94 -12.46 1.79
N ARG A 64 8.40 -13.16 2.84
CA ARG A 64 9.17 -14.41 2.72
C ARG A 64 8.37 -15.54 2.09
N ASP A 65 7.07 -15.63 2.43
CA ASP A 65 6.20 -16.73 2.00
C ASP A 65 5.58 -16.49 0.61
N LEU A 66 5.91 -15.36 -0.05
CA LEU A 66 5.46 -15.10 -1.41
C LEU A 66 6.09 -16.09 -2.40
N PRO A 67 5.30 -16.63 -3.34
CA PRO A 67 5.83 -17.35 -4.48
C PRO A 67 6.84 -16.50 -5.27
N GLU A 68 7.86 -17.13 -5.84
CA GLU A 68 8.94 -16.46 -6.56
C GLU A 68 8.42 -15.59 -7.72
N ASP A 69 7.41 -16.07 -8.45
CA ASP A 69 6.74 -15.36 -9.55
C ASP A 69 5.96 -14.11 -9.10
N MET A 70 5.80 -13.90 -7.79
CA MET A 70 5.13 -12.73 -7.20
C MET A 70 6.07 -11.83 -6.41
N GLN A 71 7.34 -12.18 -6.28
CA GLN A 71 8.33 -11.37 -5.61
C GLN A 71 8.77 -10.19 -6.47
N ILE A 72 9.08 -9.06 -5.83
CA ILE A 72 9.64 -7.88 -6.48
C ILE A 72 11.01 -7.59 -5.90
N SER A 73 12.03 -7.59 -6.75
CA SER A 73 13.39 -7.21 -6.36
C SER A 73 13.60 -5.72 -6.56
N TYR A 74 14.09 -5.04 -5.52
CA TYR A 74 14.40 -3.61 -5.55
C TYR A 74 15.89 -3.42 -5.86
N PRO A 75 16.25 -2.80 -7.00
CA PRO A 75 17.63 -2.57 -7.38
C PRO A 75 18.37 -1.69 -6.36
N SER A 76 19.63 -2.04 -6.08
CA SER A 76 20.48 -1.30 -5.15
C SER A 76 20.89 0.08 -5.67
N ASP A 77 20.93 0.26 -7.00
CA ASP A 77 21.24 1.52 -7.69
C ASP A 77 20.14 2.59 -7.54
N GLY A 78 19.02 2.18 -6.98
CA GLY A 78 17.90 3.09 -6.77
C GLY A 78 16.96 3.23 -7.95
N SER A 79 17.14 2.50 -9.04
CA SER A 79 16.21 2.46 -10.17
C SER A 79 14.84 1.88 -9.77
N ALA A 80 13.83 2.11 -10.62
CA ALA A 80 12.52 1.52 -10.44
C ALA A 80 12.59 0.00 -10.64
N PRO A 81 11.92 -0.80 -9.79
CA PRO A 81 11.92 -2.26 -9.93
C PRO A 81 11.16 -2.67 -11.20
N TRP A 82 11.55 -3.83 -11.75
CA TRP A 82 10.70 -4.50 -12.72
C TRP A 82 9.46 -5.07 -12.01
N ILE A 83 8.30 -4.90 -12.61
CA ILE A 83 7.03 -5.36 -12.07
C ILE A 83 6.36 -6.35 -13.02
N PRO A 84 5.99 -7.56 -12.55
CA PRO A 84 5.35 -8.58 -13.39
C PRO A 84 3.98 -8.16 -13.91
N SER A 85 3.20 -7.46 -13.07
CA SER A 85 1.90 -6.89 -13.39
C SER A 85 1.55 -5.74 -12.47
N HIS A 86 0.60 -4.89 -12.88
CA HIS A 86 0.06 -3.84 -12.01
C HIS A 86 -0.61 -4.42 -10.76
N PHE A 87 -1.20 -5.61 -10.86
CA PHE A 87 -1.84 -6.29 -9.73
C PHE A 87 -0.82 -6.68 -8.65
N ILE A 88 0.32 -7.26 -9.05
CA ILE A 88 1.40 -7.63 -8.12
C ILE A 88 2.00 -6.37 -7.50
N ALA A 89 2.25 -5.32 -8.27
CA ALA A 89 2.73 -4.05 -7.75
C ALA A 89 1.77 -3.44 -6.73
N ASN A 90 0.47 -3.54 -6.97
CA ASN A 90 -0.56 -3.08 -6.05
C ASN A 90 -0.57 -3.89 -4.76
N MET A 91 -0.43 -5.20 -4.84
CA MET A 91 -0.34 -6.09 -3.69
C MET A 91 0.84 -5.72 -2.77
N HIS A 92 2.03 -5.50 -3.34
CA HIS A 92 3.21 -5.03 -2.60
C HIS A 92 3.01 -3.62 -2.06
N SER A 93 2.31 -2.75 -2.78
CA SER A 93 1.99 -1.39 -2.30
C SER A 93 1.13 -1.42 -1.04
N TYR A 94 0.12 -2.30 -0.98
CA TYR A 94 -0.67 -2.52 0.23
C TYR A 94 0.15 -3.09 1.38
N HIS A 95 1.04 -4.03 1.10
CA HIS A 95 1.95 -4.57 2.10
C HIS A 95 2.83 -3.47 2.71
N HIS A 96 3.56 -2.70 1.90
CA HIS A 96 4.44 -1.63 2.40
C HIS A 96 3.67 -0.54 3.16
N LEU A 97 2.48 -0.17 2.67
CA LEU A 97 1.61 0.75 3.40
C LEU A 97 1.18 0.17 4.75
N GLY A 98 0.85 -1.12 4.78
CA GLY A 98 0.51 -1.83 6.00
C GLY A 98 1.63 -1.82 7.04
N VAL A 99 2.88 -2.08 6.60
CA VAL A 99 4.09 -1.97 7.45
C VAL A 99 4.18 -0.59 8.11
N ILE A 100 4.03 0.48 7.31
CA ILE A 100 4.11 1.85 7.81
C ILE A 100 2.98 2.13 8.82
N MET A 101 1.76 1.75 8.48
CA MET A 101 0.59 1.96 9.35
C MET A 101 0.71 1.22 10.68
N HIS A 102 1.36 0.05 10.67
CA HIS A 102 1.52 -0.79 11.85
C HIS A 102 2.66 -0.33 12.76
N LEU A 103 3.83 -0.03 12.20
CA LEU A 103 5.02 0.31 12.99
C LEU A 103 5.10 1.77 13.42
N ARG A 104 4.57 2.71 12.62
CA ARG A 104 4.65 4.14 12.94
C ARG A 104 4.05 4.52 14.30
N PRO A 105 2.89 4.01 14.72
CA PRO A 105 2.37 4.29 16.07
C PRO A 105 3.28 3.78 17.19
N GLN A 106 3.97 2.65 16.99
CA GLN A 106 4.89 2.07 17.97
C GLN A 106 6.11 2.97 18.18
N ILE A 107 6.63 3.60 17.12
CA ILE A 107 7.76 4.54 17.21
C ILE A 107 7.46 5.69 18.18
N HIS A 108 6.23 6.20 18.16
CA HIS A 108 5.83 7.30 19.04
C HIS A 108 5.52 6.86 20.47
N ALA A 109 5.20 5.59 20.67
CA ALA A 109 4.88 5.03 21.99
C ALA A 109 6.12 4.59 22.76
N ILE A 110 7.25 4.32 22.08
CA ILE A 110 8.51 3.97 22.73
C ILE A 110 9.11 5.23 23.33
N SER A 111 9.04 5.35 24.66
CA SER A 111 9.51 6.53 25.39
C SER A 111 10.99 6.51 25.68
N ASP A 112 11.63 5.33 25.66
CA ASP A 112 13.05 5.20 25.93
C ASP A 112 13.89 5.47 24.68
N PRO A 113 14.66 6.58 24.63
CA PRO A 113 15.52 6.90 23.48
C PRO A 113 16.71 5.92 23.33
N TYR A 114 17.03 5.13 24.36
CA TYR A 114 18.08 4.11 24.33
C TYR A 114 17.56 2.75 23.88
N ASP A 115 16.25 2.53 23.84
CA ASP A 115 15.67 1.35 23.23
C ASP A 115 15.90 1.38 21.72
N GLY A 116 16.73 0.45 21.21
CA GLY A 116 17.06 0.35 19.80
C GLY A 116 15.85 0.03 18.90
N MET A 117 14.74 -0.43 19.46
CA MET A 117 13.54 -0.83 18.72
C MET A 117 12.92 0.33 17.93
N TRP A 118 12.87 1.54 18.48
CA TRP A 118 12.34 2.69 17.75
C TRP A 118 13.14 3.01 16.47
N LYS A 119 14.49 2.87 16.53
CA LYS A 119 15.37 3.04 15.35
C LYS A 119 15.10 1.98 14.30
N GLN A 120 14.96 0.73 14.73
CA GLN A 120 14.65 -0.38 13.83
C GLN A 120 13.30 -0.16 13.15
N HIS A 121 12.25 0.19 13.91
CA HIS A 121 10.94 0.50 13.34
C HIS A 121 10.98 1.69 12.39
N MET A 122 11.73 2.74 12.72
CA MET A 122 11.91 3.90 11.85
C MET A 122 12.59 3.51 10.52
N LEU A 123 13.67 2.73 10.57
CA LEU A 123 14.36 2.25 9.37
C LEU A 123 13.46 1.37 8.51
N THR A 124 12.67 0.49 9.13
CA THR A 124 11.71 -0.36 8.44
C THR A 124 10.62 0.47 7.76
N CYS A 125 10.04 1.45 8.47
CA CYS A 125 9.06 2.38 7.88
C CYS A 125 9.66 3.17 6.71
N TYR A 126 10.90 3.65 6.84
CA TYR A 126 11.58 4.39 5.79
C TYR A 126 11.84 3.52 4.56
N SER A 127 12.32 2.29 4.77
CA SER A 127 12.52 1.32 3.68
C SER A 127 11.20 0.99 2.96
N ALA A 128 10.14 0.73 3.72
CA ALA A 128 8.81 0.48 3.17
C ALA A 128 8.29 1.68 2.36
N ALA A 129 8.46 2.91 2.87
CA ALA A 129 8.06 4.13 2.15
C ALA A 129 8.85 4.33 0.85
N LYS A 130 10.17 4.08 0.88
CA LYS A 130 11.02 4.12 -0.31
C LYS A 130 10.58 3.10 -1.37
N ASN A 131 10.32 1.86 -0.95
CA ASN A 131 9.86 0.80 -1.84
C ASN A 131 8.48 1.12 -2.43
N LEU A 132 7.56 1.63 -1.61
CA LEU A 132 6.24 2.06 -2.06
C LEU A 132 6.32 3.15 -3.13
N CYS A 133 7.16 4.18 -2.94
CA CYS A 133 7.38 5.22 -3.96
C CYS A 133 7.93 4.65 -5.27
N LYS A 134 8.89 3.72 -5.19
CA LYS A 134 9.47 3.07 -6.37
C LYS A 134 8.47 2.21 -7.12
N LEU A 135 7.59 1.51 -6.40
CA LEU A 135 6.50 0.75 -7.02
C LEU A 135 5.53 1.67 -7.76
N GLN A 136 5.13 2.78 -7.14
CA GLN A 136 4.23 3.74 -7.80
C GLN A 136 4.90 4.36 -9.04
N GLU A 137 6.20 4.66 -8.98
CA GLU A 137 6.97 5.11 -10.13
C GLU A 137 7.03 4.04 -11.23
N ALA A 138 7.28 2.78 -10.89
CA ALA A 138 7.31 1.67 -11.83
C ALA A 138 5.95 1.46 -12.51
N VAL A 139 4.85 1.47 -11.74
CA VAL A 139 3.49 1.38 -12.28
C VAL A 139 3.18 2.54 -13.22
N LEU A 140 3.56 3.76 -12.83
CA LEU A 140 3.34 4.94 -13.67
C LEU A 140 4.12 4.89 -14.98
N LYS A 141 5.37 4.41 -14.94
CA LYS A 141 6.22 4.27 -16.14
C LYS A 141 5.73 3.18 -17.09
N THR A 142 5.24 2.06 -16.55
CA THR A 142 4.87 0.87 -17.34
C THR A 142 3.43 0.92 -17.84
N TYR A 143 2.49 1.32 -16.99
CA TYR A 143 1.06 1.28 -17.26
C TYR A 143 0.40 2.66 -17.33
N GLY A 144 1.17 3.72 -17.10
CA GLY A 144 0.64 5.08 -17.03
C GLY A 144 -0.32 5.29 -15.85
N LEU A 145 -1.08 6.37 -15.93
CA LEU A 145 -2.07 6.73 -14.91
C LEU A 145 -3.17 5.66 -14.72
N PRO A 146 -3.68 4.99 -15.79
CA PRO A 146 -4.62 3.88 -15.61
C PRO A 146 -4.14 2.79 -14.66
N GLY A 147 -2.84 2.44 -14.67
CA GLY A 147 -2.26 1.46 -13.76
C GLY A 147 -2.42 1.83 -12.28
N LEU A 148 -2.30 3.11 -11.96
CA LEU A 148 -2.53 3.62 -10.59
C LEU A 148 -4.01 3.67 -10.22
N LEU A 149 -4.91 3.79 -11.20
CA LEU A 149 -6.36 3.85 -10.99
C LEU A 149 -7.00 2.46 -10.84
N CYS A 150 -6.37 1.42 -11.38
CA CYS A 150 -6.82 0.03 -11.27
C CYS A 150 -6.68 -0.58 -9.86
N MET A 151 -6.21 0.19 -8.88
CA MET A 151 -6.21 -0.22 -7.48
C MET A 151 -7.64 -0.35 -6.93
N ILE A 152 -7.87 -1.27 -5.98
CA ILE A 152 -9.20 -1.54 -5.39
C ILE A 152 -9.86 -0.27 -4.82
N ARG A 153 -9.06 0.67 -4.29
CA ARG A 153 -9.54 1.99 -3.84
C ARG A 153 -9.20 3.12 -4.80
N GLY A 154 -8.76 2.77 -6.02
CA GLY A 154 -8.44 3.72 -7.05
C GLY A 154 -7.43 4.78 -6.58
N ILE A 155 -7.61 6.01 -7.04
CA ILE A 155 -6.72 7.13 -6.73
C ILE A 155 -6.65 7.46 -5.24
N SER A 156 -7.67 7.16 -4.45
CA SER A 156 -7.68 7.43 -3.01
C SER A 156 -6.58 6.67 -2.27
N PHE A 157 -6.29 5.43 -2.69
CA PHE A 157 -5.16 4.67 -2.15
C PHE A 157 -3.82 5.33 -2.50
N THR A 158 -3.63 5.69 -3.78
CA THR A 158 -2.40 6.33 -4.25
C THR A 158 -2.14 7.64 -3.53
N VAL A 159 -3.16 8.49 -3.37
CA VAL A 159 -3.06 9.76 -2.64
C VAL A 159 -2.67 9.52 -1.18
N TYR A 160 -3.33 8.58 -0.51
CA TYR A 160 -3.02 8.26 0.89
C TYR A 160 -1.60 7.69 1.05
N ALA A 161 -1.19 6.78 0.17
CA ALA A 161 0.15 6.21 0.16
C ALA A 161 1.22 7.29 -0.05
N VAL A 162 1.02 8.17 -1.03
CA VAL A 162 1.92 9.29 -1.33
C VAL A 162 2.03 10.24 -0.14
N LEU A 163 0.93 10.66 0.47
CA LEU A 163 0.93 11.53 1.66
C LEU A 163 1.66 10.87 2.84
N THR A 164 1.42 9.59 3.07
CA THR A 164 2.09 8.84 4.13
C THR A 164 3.61 8.77 3.92
N CYS A 165 4.04 8.51 2.69
CA CYS A 165 5.46 8.52 2.32
C CYS A 165 6.07 9.91 2.44
N THR A 166 5.33 10.97 2.03
CA THR A 166 5.79 12.36 2.15
C THR A 166 6.10 12.70 3.60
N MET A 167 5.19 12.37 4.52
CA MET A 167 5.38 12.64 5.95
C MET A 167 6.61 11.95 6.53
N LEU A 168 6.98 10.78 6.01
CA LEU A 168 8.20 10.06 6.42
C LEU A 168 9.46 10.63 5.73
N HIS A 169 9.34 11.10 4.48
CA HIS A 169 10.46 11.61 3.68
C HIS A 169 10.74 13.10 3.88
N LEU A 170 9.85 13.86 4.53
CA LEU A 170 10.14 15.23 4.95
C LEU A 170 11.38 15.33 5.87
N VAL A 171 11.76 14.18 6.46
CA VAL A 171 13.00 14.03 7.23
C VAL A 171 14.24 13.82 6.31
N SER A 172 14.05 13.57 4.98
CA SER A 172 15.16 13.34 4.05
C SER A 172 14.92 14.01 2.67
N PRO A 173 15.68 15.04 2.30
CA PRO A 173 15.42 15.86 1.11
C PRO A 173 15.61 15.18 -0.24
N LYS A 174 16.27 14.01 -0.30
CA LYS A 174 16.65 13.36 -1.57
C LYS A 174 15.47 12.77 -2.39
N HIS A 175 14.30 12.51 -1.79
CA HIS A 175 13.16 11.88 -2.46
C HIS A 175 11.97 12.79 -2.75
N TYR A 176 12.09 14.08 -2.41
CA TYR A 176 11.03 15.09 -2.58
C TYR A 176 10.54 15.23 -4.03
N THR A 177 11.43 15.08 -5.01
CA THR A 177 11.12 15.36 -6.42
C THR A 177 10.14 14.35 -7.05
N VAL A 178 10.24 13.07 -6.70
CA VAL A 178 9.34 12.02 -7.21
C VAL A 178 7.95 12.19 -6.61
N LEU A 179 7.90 12.49 -5.33
CA LEU A 179 6.67 12.74 -4.58
C LEU A 179 5.88 13.93 -5.10
N VAL A 180 6.56 15.05 -5.35
CA VAL A 180 5.96 16.26 -5.94
C VAL A 180 5.36 15.97 -7.32
N LYS A 181 6.05 15.19 -8.14
CA LYS A 181 5.52 14.76 -9.46
C LYS A 181 4.26 13.92 -9.33
N LEU A 182 4.22 12.96 -8.40
CA LEU A 182 3.04 12.11 -8.16
C LEU A 182 1.84 12.90 -7.63
N ILE A 183 2.08 13.84 -6.71
CA ILE A 183 1.04 14.74 -6.18
C ILE A 183 0.51 15.65 -7.29
N ALA A 184 1.39 16.26 -8.09
CA ALA A 184 1.00 17.14 -9.20
C ALA A 184 0.17 16.40 -10.26
N LEU A 185 0.54 15.15 -10.60
CA LEU A 185 -0.22 14.31 -11.51
C LEU A 185 -1.60 13.95 -10.95
N GLY A 186 -1.68 13.59 -9.67
CA GLY A 186 -2.95 13.31 -9.00
C GLY A 186 -3.88 14.53 -8.95
N CYS A 187 -3.35 15.70 -8.62
CA CYS A 187 -4.11 16.96 -8.60
C CYS A 187 -4.60 17.37 -9.98
N ASN A 188 -3.75 17.25 -11.02
CA ASN A 188 -4.12 17.56 -12.39
C ASN A 188 -5.20 16.62 -12.93
N TYR A 189 -5.18 15.34 -12.53
CA TYR A 189 -6.23 14.39 -12.92
C TYR A 189 -7.57 14.73 -12.26
N LEU A 190 -7.57 15.02 -10.96
CA LEU A 190 -8.78 15.38 -10.22
C LEU A 190 -9.42 16.68 -10.77
N SER A 191 -8.61 17.62 -11.24
CA SER A 191 -9.11 18.85 -11.86
C SER A 191 -9.72 18.61 -13.25
N ARG A 192 -9.18 17.66 -14.02
CA ARG A 192 -9.68 17.31 -15.35
C ARG A 192 -10.94 16.42 -15.33
N SER A 193 -11.07 15.53 -14.35
CA SER A 193 -12.22 14.61 -14.25
C SER A 193 -13.49 15.26 -13.69
N ARG A 194 -13.38 16.42 -13.00
CA ARG A 194 -14.56 17.16 -12.48
C ARG A 194 -15.59 17.58 -13.53
N PRO A 195 -15.23 18.11 -14.71
CA PRO A 195 -16.24 18.52 -15.70
C PRO A 195 -16.99 17.34 -16.34
N GLU A 196 -16.34 16.19 -16.54
CA GLU A 196 -16.99 15.00 -17.12
C GLU A 196 -17.99 14.35 -16.17
N GLN A 197 -17.66 14.26 -14.87
CA GLN A 197 -18.59 13.75 -13.86
C GLN A 197 -19.82 14.66 -13.67
N ARG A 198 -19.67 15.97 -13.81
CA ARG A 198 -20.81 16.90 -13.82
C ARG A 198 -21.69 16.70 -15.05
N ARG A 199 -21.11 16.52 -16.25
CA ARG A 199 -21.87 16.25 -17.48
C ARG A 199 -22.63 14.91 -17.41
N ALA A 200 -22.02 13.85 -16.87
CA ALA A 200 -22.67 12.55 -16.69
C ALA A 200 -23.82 12.58 -15.67
N ARG A 201 -23.78 13.46 -14.65
CA ARG A 201 -24.90 13.65 -13.72
C ARG A 201 -26.09 14.41 -14.31
N VAL A 202 -25.84 15.35 -15.21
CA VAL A 202 -26.89 16.14 -15.85
C VAL A 202 -27.64 15.32 -16.92
N LEU A 203 -27.02 14.29 -17.48
CA LEU A 203 -27.59 13.44 -18.54
C LEU A 203 -28.31 12.18 -18.01
N ARG A 204 -28.51 12.00 -16.71
CA ARG A 204 -29.40 10.93 -16.22
C ARG A 204 -30.85 11.33 -16.43
N PRO A 205 -31.61 10.64 -17.30
CA PRO A 205 -33.04 10.87 -17.41
C PRO A 205 -33.69 10.52 -16.06
N THR A 206 -34.52 11.42 -15.56
CA THR A 206 -35.43 11.14 -14.45
C THR A 206 -36.47 10.14 -14.99
N HIS A 207 -36.18 8.85 -14.89
CA HIS A 207 -37.23 7.85 -15.03
C HIS A 207 -38.12 7.94 -13.81
N ALA A 208 -39.22 8.67 -13.95
CA ALA A 208 -40.38 8.54 -13.08
C ALA A 208 -40.93 7.11 -13.27
N TYR A 209 -40.98 6.36 -12.21
CA TYR A 209 -41.74 5.12 -12.12
C TYR A 209 -43.25 5.49 -12.04
N PRO A 210 -44.10 4.78 -12.78
CA PRO A 210 -45.54 4.90 -12.60
C PRO A 210 -46.03 4.36 -11.27
#